data_147e208f2a84ce08b1203befc3870da4
#
_entry.id   147e208f2a84ce08b1203befc3870da4
#
_cell.length_a   1.000
_cell.length_b   1.000
_cell.length_c   1.000
_cell.angle_alpha   90.00
_cell.angle_beta   90.00
_cell.angle_gamma   90.00
#
_symmetry.space_group_name_H-M   'P 1'
#
loop_
_entity.id
_entity.type
_entity.pdbx_description
1 polymer ?
#
loop_
_entity_poly.entity_id
_entity_poly.type
_entity_poly.pdbx_seq_one_letter_code
_entity_poly.pdbx_strand_id
1 'polypeptide(L)'
;MVMLAVAVFAAFVIHEGGHWLAARFFGKQLRFRFAWGRFGVPRFIWDMPYFFPTEMWKAKIIAAAGFGVELFIAIVLLAACPTFGLWYAGVAVAHLAAYRWYAGENSDFKWFRRG
;
A
#
# COMPACT_ATOMS: atom_id res chain seq x y z
N MET A 1 4.17 -22.68 -4.69
CA MET A 1 5.00 -21.47 -4.88
C MET A 1 4.40 -20.49 -5.88
N VAL A 2 3.69 -20.98 -6.89
CA VAL A 2 3.02 -20.10 -7.88
C VAL A 2 1.98 -19.22 -7.19
N MET A 3 1.17 -19.78 -6.30
CA MET A 3 0.17 -19.02 -5.56
C MET A 3 0.78 -17.89 -4.73
N LEU A 4 1.92 -18.17 -4.08
CA LEU A 4 2.61 -17.16 -3.29
C LEU A 4 3.13 -16.03 -4.18
N ALA A 5 3.75 -16.36 -5.31
CA ALA A 5 4.26 -15.37 -6.25
C ALA A 5 3.14 -14.49 -6.79
N VAL A 6 2.01 -15.10 -7.18
CA VAL A 6 0.85 -14.36 -7.68
C VAL A 6 0.26 -13.49 -6.57
N ALA A 7 0.19 -13.99 -5.35
CA ALA A 7 -0.33 -13.21 -4.21
C ALA A 7 0.54 -12.00 -3.91
N VAL A 8 1.87 -12.15 -3.93
CA VAL A 8 2.80 -11.05 -3.71
C VAL A 8 2.64 -9.98 -4.78
N PHE A 9 2.62 -10.40 -6.05
CA PHE A 9 2.46 -9.47 -7.16
C PHE A 9 1.12 -8.75 -7.10
N ALA A 10 0.04 -9.49 -6.86
CA ALA A 10 -1.30 -8.92 -6.78
C ALA A 10 -1.42 -7.94 -5.62
N ALA A 11 -0.89 -8.29 -4.45
CA ALA A 11 -0.93 -7.42 -3.29
C ALA A 11 -0.18 -6.11 -3.55
N PHE A 12 0.99 -6.20 -4.18
CA PHE A 12 1.78 -5.03 -4.53
C PHE A 12 1.02 -4.11 -5.50
N VAL A 13 0.48 -4.67 -6.58
CA VAL A 13 -0.24 -3.89 -7.60
C VAL A 13 -1.50 -3.25 -7.00
N ILE A 14 -2.24 -4.00 -6.19
CA ILE A 14 -3.46 -3.51 -5.56
C ILE A 14 -3.12 -2.40 -4.54
N HIS A 15 -2.06 -2.58 -3.78
CA HIS A 15 -1.62 -1.59 -2.81
C HIS A 15 -1.28 -0.26 -3.49
N GLU A 16 -0.43 -0.31 -4.52
CA GLU A 16 -0.02 0.90 -5.23
C GLU A 16 -1.19 1.51 -6.01
N GLY A 17 -2.05 0.66 -6.56
CA GLY A 17 -3.28 1.11 -7.23
C GLY A 17 -4.24 1.82 -6.29
N GLY A 18 -4.29 1.39 -5.02
CA GLY A 18 -5.10 2.04 -3.99
C GLY A 18 -4.66 3.48 -3.75
N HIS A 19 -3.36 3.71 -3.61
CA HIS A 19 -2.82 5.06 -3.48
C HIS A 19 -3.16 5.91 -4.71
N TRP A 20 -2.98 5.36 -5.89
CA TRP A 20 -3.23 6.06 -7.14
C TRP A 20 -4.71 6.45 -7.28
N LEU A 21 -5.61 5.52 -7.00
CA LEU A 21 -7.05 5.78 -7.08
C LEU A 21 -7.49 6.85 -6.10
N ALA A 22 -7.01 6.79 -4.87
CA ALA A 22 -7.35 7.80 -3.86
C ALA A 22 -6.86 9.18 -4.27
N ALA A 23 -5.64 9.27 -4.80
CA ALA A 23 -5.11 10.54 -5.29
C ALA A 23 -5.95 11.09 -6.44
N ARG A 24 -6.33 10.23 -7.38
CA ARG A 24 -7.17 10.63 -8.50
C ARG A 24 -8.56 11.10 -8.04
N PHE A 25 -9.10 10.45 -7.01
CA PHE A 25 -10.38 10.87 -6.45
C PHE A 25 -10.34 12.32 -5.96
N PHE A 26 -9.21 12.74 -5.41
CA PHE A 26 -9.02 14.12 -4.96
C PHE A 26 -8.49 15.05 -6.05
N GLY A 27 -8.43 14.59 -7.31
CA GLY A 27 -7.95 15.39 -8.42
C GLY A 27 -6.44 15.60 -8.42
N LYS A 28 -5.69 14.75 -7.75
CA LYS A 28 -4.24 14.85 -7.65
C LYS A 28 -3.57 13.73 -8.46
N GLN A 29 -2.35 14.01 -8.94
CA GLN A 29 -1.55 13.04 -9.66
C GLN A 29 -0.46 12.52 -8.74
N LEU A 30 -0.43 11.20 -8.56
CA LEU A 30 0.57 10.54 -7.74
C LEU A 30 1.76 10.13 -8.62
N ARG A 31 2.96 10.40 -8.14
CA ARG A 31 4.19 10.03 -8.82
C ARG A 31 4.87 8.91 -8.07
N PHE A 32 5.31 7.90 -8.80
CA PHE A 32 6.04 6.77 -8.26
C PHE A 32 7.48 6.83 -8.75
N ARG A 33 8.41 6.42 -7.89
CA ARG A 33 9.81 6.28 -8.24
C ARG A 33 10.35 4.99 -7.64
N PHE A 34 11.37 4.46 -8.29
CA PHE A 34 12.04 3.23 -7.88
C PHE A 34 13.27 3.59 -7.04
N ALA A 35 13.48 2.86 -5.95
CA ALA A 35 14.66 3.07 -5.11
C ALA A 35 15.09 1.74 -4.48
N TRP A 36 16.36 1.66 -4.08
CA TRP A 36 16.87 0.52 -3.34
C TRP A 36 16.61 0.74 -1.86
N GLY A 37 15.96 -0.23 -1.22
CA GLY A 37 15.70 -0.21 0.20
C GLY A 37 16.82 -0.89 0.99
N ARG A 38 16.55 -1.17 2.26
CA ARG A 38 17.45 -1.92 3.12
C ARG A 38 17.72 -3.30 2.54
N PHE A 39 18.90 -3.83 2.79
CA PHE A 39 19.30 -5.18 2.36
C PHE A 39 19.32 -5.36 0.84
N GLY A 40 19.41 -4.26 0.09
CA GLY A 40 19.46 -4.32 -1.36
C GLY A 40 18.14 -4.70 -2.03
N VAL A 41 17.03 -4.67 -1.30
CA VAL A 41 15.72 -5.01 -1.84
C VAL A 41 15.15 -3.80 -2.59
N PRO A 42 14.77 -3.95 -3.87
CA PRO A 42 14.16 -2.84 -4.61
C PRO A 42 12.77 -2.53 -4.06
N ARG A 43 12.42 -1.25 -4.10
CA ARG A 43 11.11 -0.80 -3.63
C ARG A 43 10.64 0.39 -4.44
N PHE A 44 9.33 0.55 -4.51
CA PHE A 44 8.71 1.73 -5.08
C PHE A 44 8.39 2.72 -3.98
N ILE A 45 8.68 3.99 -4.26
CA ILE A 45 8.36 5.10 -3.38
C ILE A 45 7.42 6.01 -4.14
N TRP A 46 6.38 6.47 -3.49
CA TRP A 46 5.47 7.43 -4.09
C TRP A 46 5.59 8.77 -3.39
N ASP A 47 5.45 9.84 -4.16
CA ASP A 47 5.56 11.21 -3.66
C ASP A 47 4.16 11.76 -3.42
N MET A 48 3.88 12.18 -2.19
CA MET A 48 2.59 12.76 -1.82
C MET A 48 2.37 14.06 -2.58
N PRO A 49 1.20 14.24 -3.23
CA PRO A 49 0.85 15.53 -3.82
C PRO A 49 0.77 16.63 -2.74
N TYR A 50 0.92 17.86 -3.16
CA TYR A 50 0.80 18.96 -2.24
C TYR A 50 -0.64 19.13 -1.77
N PHE A 51 -0.80 19.33 -0.46
CA PHE A 51 -2.08 19.68 0.15
C PHE A 51 -1.88 20.82 1.11
N PHE A 52 -2.86 21.71 1.19
CA PHE A 52 -2.88 22.75 2.22
C PHE A 52 -3.00 22.10 3.61
N PRO A 53 -2.50 22.78 4.68
CA PRO A 53 -2.61 22.21 6.03
C PRO A 53 -4.02 21.79 6.44
N THR A 54 -5.03 22.54 5.98
CA THR A 54 -6.44 22.23 6.27
C THR A 54 -6.94 20.98 5.53
N GLU A 55 -6.19 20.50 4.55
CA GLU A 55 -6.56 19.36 3.72
C GLU A 55 -5.68 18.14 3.99
N MET A 56 -4.89 18.15 5.05
CA MET A 56 -3.98 17.02 5.36
C MET A 56 -4.71 15.70 5.58
N TRP A 57 -5.99 15.74 5.93
CA TRP A 57 -6.80 14.54 6.03
C TRP A 57 -6.87 13.79 4.70
N LYS A 58 -6.81 14.49 3.58
CA LYS A 58 -6.77 13.86 2.25
C LYS A 58 -5.48 13.08 2.05
N ALA A 59 -4.35 13.64 2.50
CA ALA A 59 -3.06 12.94 2.43
C ALA A 59 -3.10 11.65 3.26
N LYS A 60 -3.73 11.69 4.43
CA LYS A 60 -3.87 10.49 5.28
C LYS A 60 -4.73 9.43 4.60
N ILE A 61 -5.80 9.83 3.90
CA ILE A 61 -6.63 8.89 3.17
C ILE A 61 -5.83 8.24 2.03
N ILE A 62 -5.06 9.02 1.29
CA ILE A 62 -4.20 8.47 0.24
C ILE A 62 -3.20 7.46 0.84
N ALA A 63 -2.57 7.81 1.95
CA ALA A 63 -1.61 6.93 2.60
C ALA A 63 -2.25 5.63 3.09
N ALA A 64 -3.49 5.70 3.59
CA ALA A 64 -4.19 4.53 4.09
C ALA A 64 -4.81 3.68 2.98
N ALA A 65 -5.05 4.26 1.80
CA ALA A 65 -5.80 3.60 0.73
C ALA A 65 -5.12 2.33 0.22
N GLY A 66 -3.79 2.31 0.19
CA GLY A 66 -3.04 1.13 -0.26
C GLY A 66 -3.36 -0.10 0.57
N PHE A 67 -3.19 -0.01 1.88
CA PHE A 67 -3.48 -1.12 2.78
C PHE A 67 -4.98 -1.34 2.93
N GLY A 68 -5.78 -0.26 2.88
CA GLY A 68 -7.24 -0.37 2.96
C GLY A 68 -7.81 -1.21 1.84
N VAL A 69 -7.42 -0.94 0.60
CA VAL A 69 -7.87 -1.70 -0.56
C VAL A 69 -7.33 -3.12 -0.50
N GLU A 70 -6.06 -3.28 -0.11
CA GLU A 70 -5.42 -4.59 0.01
C GLU A 70 -6.17 -5.48 1.01
N LEU A 71 -6.52 -4.95 2.16
CA LEU A 71 -7.28 -5.69 3.18
C LEU A 71 -8.71 -5.98 2.74
N PHE A 72 -9.35 -5.03 2.05
CA PHE A 72 -10.69 -5.25 1.50
C PHE A 72 -10.69 -6.41 0.51
N ILE A 73 -9.71 -6.45 -0.40
CA ILE A 73 -9.59 -7.53 -1.37
C ILE A 73 -9.30 -8.86 -0.67
N ALA A 74 -8.50 -8.83 0.41
CA ALA A 74 -8.25 -10.04 1.20
C ALA A 74 -9.55 -10.64 1.75
N ILE A 75 -10.44 -9.79 2.27
CA ILE A 75 -11.73 -10.24 2.79
C ILE A 75 -12.58 -10.86 1.68
N VAL A 76 -12.65 -10.19 0.53
CA VAL A 76 -13.40 -10.69 -0.63
C VAL A 76 -12.85 -12.05 -1.10
N LEU A 77 -11.54 -12.18 -1.19
CA LEU A 77 -10.91 -13.42 -1.64
C LEU A 77 -11.09 -14.56 -0.64
N LEU A 78 -11.03 -14.27 0.66
CA LEU A 78 -11.29 -15.29 1.68
C LEU A 78 -12.70 -15.85 1.56
N ALA A 79 -13.67 -15.01 1.18
CA ALA A 79 -15.04 -15.45 0.98
C ALA A 79 -15.22 -16.20 -0.34
N ALA A 80 -14.63 -15.71 -1.44
CA ALA A 80 -14.86 -16.24 -2.78
C ALA A 80 -13.89 -17.35 -3.17
N CYS A 81 -12.60 -17.24 -2.79
CA CYS A 81 -11.55 -18.20 -3.14
C CYS A 81 -10.67 -18.46 -1.91
N PRO A 82 -11.15 -19.26 -0.92
CA PRO A 82 -10.47 -19.37 0.37
C PRO A 82 -9.00 -19.77 0.29
N THR A 83 -8.64 -20.69 -0.59
CA THR A 83 -7.25 -21.16 -0.71
C THR A 83 -6.32 -20.02 -1.13
N PHE A 84 -6.65 -19.33 -2.21
CA PHE A 84 -5.85 -18.19 -2.65
C PHE A 84 -5.99 -17.03 -1.67
N GLY A 85 -7.17 -16.82 -1.09
CA GLY A 85 -7.44 -15.78 -0.12
C GLY A 85 -6.54 -15.88 1.11
N LEU A 86 -6.26 -17.10 1.59
CA LEU A 86 -5.34 -17.29 2.71
C LEU A 86 -3.92 -16.86 2.35
N TRP A 87 -3.43 -17.20 1.15
CA TRP A 87 -2.12 -16.75 0.69
C TRP A 87 -2.06 -15.24 0.57
N TYR A 88 -3.09 -14.66 -0.05
CA TYR A 88 -3.16 -13.22 -0.23
C TYR A 88 -3.23 -12.48 1.10
N ALA A 89 -4.07 -12.95 2.03
CA ALA A 89 -4.22 -12.35 3.35
C ALA A 89 -2.91 -12.40 4.13
N GLY A 90 -2.20 -13.53 4.06
CA GLY A 90 -0.88 -13.65 4.69
C GLY A 90 0.13 -12.66 4.13
N VAL A 91 0.14 -12.50 2.81
CA VAL A 91 1.02 -11.51 2.15
C VAL A 91 0.63 -10.09 2.56
N ALA A 92 -0.67 -9.77 2.62
CA ALA A 92 -1.13 -8.45 3.02
C ALA A 92 -0.69 -8.11 4.45
N VAL A 93 -0.82 -9.06 5.37
CA VAL A 93 -0.39 -8.86 6.76
C VAL A 93 1.14 -8.70 6.83
N ALA A 94 1.89 -9.51 6.10
CA ALA A 94 3.35 -9.39 6.05
C ALA A 94 3.79 -8.06 5.46
N HIS A 95 3.10 -7.60 4.43
CA HIS A 95 3.35 -6.31 3.78
C HIS A 95 3.13 -5.16 4.77
N LEU A 96 2.02 -5.20 5.49
CA LEU A 96 1.71 -4.21 6.52
C LEU A 96 2.77 -4.20 7.61
N ALA A 97 3.19 -5.37 8.10
CA ALA A 97 4.22 -5.49 9.11
C ALA A 97 5.57 -4.94 8.63
N ALA A 98 5.94 -5.27 7.39
CA ALA A 98 7.19 -4.78 6.81
C ALA A 98 7.21 -3.26 6.72
N TYR A 99 6.12 -2.66 6.27
CA TYR A 99 6.04 -1.21 6.21
C TYR A 99 6.04 -0.57 7.59
N ARG A 100 5.43 -1.23 8.56
CA ARG A 100 5.36 -0.69 9.93
C ARG A 100 6.73 -0.68 10.61
N TRP A 101 7.55 -1.73 10.41
CA TRP A 101 8.78 -1.90 11.17
C TRP A 101 10.06 -1.68 10.37
N TYR A 102 10.05 -1.85 9.04
CA TYR A 102 11.28 -1.83 8.25
C TYR A 102 11.38 -0.68 7.24
N ALA A 103 10.27 -0.06 6.85
CA ALA A 103 10.30 0.97 5.82
C ALA A 103 10.73 2.35 6.34
N GLY A 104 10.67 2.59 7.65
CA GLY A 104 11.13 3.85 8.24
C GLY A 104 10.38 5.06 7.72
N GLU A 105 11.11 6.11 7.37
CA GLU A 105 10.52 7.38 6.91
C GLU A 105 9.83 7.28 5.56
N ASN A 106 10.16 6.25 4.80
CA ASN A 106 9.53 6.03 3.48
C ASN A 106 8.28 5.17 3.57
N SER A 107 7.83 4.87 4.79
CA SER A 107 6.60 4.13 5.04
C SER A 107 5.38 5.03 4.90
N ASP A 108 4.26 4.43 4.48
CA ASP A 108 2.96 5.10 4.45
C ASP A 108 2.57 5.62 5.83
N PHE A 109 3.06 4.98 6.88
CA PHE A 109 2.74 5.36 8.27
C PHE A 109 3.30 6.71 8.68
N LYS A 110 4.27 7.25 7.96
CA LYS A 110 4.83 8.57 8.28
C LYS A 110 3.75 9.67 8.29
N TRP A 111 2.74 9.52 7.44
CA TRP A 111 1.68 10.51 7.31
C TRP A 111 0.75 10.53 8.52
N PHE A 112 0.64 9.39 9.22
CA PHE A 112 -0.13 9.33 10.45
C PHE A 112 0.61 9.91 11.65
N ARG A 113 1.95 9.84 11.63
CA ARG A 113 2.77 10.40 12.71
C ARG A 113 2.83 11.91 12.67
N ARG A 114 2.69 12.51 11.50
CA ARG A 114 2.76 13.96 11.34
C ARG A 114 1.46 14.68 11.67
N GLY A 115 0.41 13.94 11.77
CA GLY A 115 -0.88 14.51 11.98
C GLY A 115 -1.27 14.69 13.38
#